data_5b6abc3150c41d970b256e4b1e35fb45
#
_entry.id   5b6abc3150c41d970b256e4b1e35fb45
#
_cell.length_a   1.000
_cell.length_b   1.000
_cell.length_c   1.000
_cell.angle_alpha   90.00
_cell.angle_beta   90.00
_cell.angle_gamma   90.00
#
_symmetry.space_group_name_H-M   'P 1'
#
loop_
_entity.id
_entity.type
_entity.pdbx_description
1 polymer ?
#
loop_
_entity_poly.entity_id
_entity_poly.type
_entity_poly.pdbx_seq_one_letter_code
_entity_poly.pdbx_strand_id
1 'polypeptide(L)'
;MAKLEPDDVVLVAILPELRDLEIARVLGWYRIPLKSAPKMIRVDWIAFYLTAAFGDEKWSIRYLAPVMGYELVSRGELLADDPDHPYADEPYYKVAVGPLVQLTHPIPARRWRRITFLYTTGDKLLAARDVKELTLKRSSANAVR
;
A
#
# COMPACT_ATOMS: atom_id res chain seq x y z
N MET A 1 -20.69 4.12 0.81
CA MET A 1 -19.37 4.36 0.28
C MET A 1 -18.35 4.42 1.36
N ALA A 2 -17.23 3.81 1.17
CA ALA A 2 -16.17 3.84 2.17
C ALA A 2 -15.58 5.26 2.27
N LYS A 3 -15.33 5.69 3.47
CA LYS A 3 -14.77 7.00 3.72
C LYS A 3 -13.66 6.89 4.73
N LEU A 4 -12.54 7.54 4.46
CA LEU A 4 -11.39 7.53 5.35
C LEU A 4 -11.69 8.34 6.61
N GLU A 5 -11.61 7.65 7.76
CA GLU A 5 -11.83 8.29 9.04
C GLU A 5 -10.50 8.65 9.71
N PRO A 6 -10.46 9.66 10.57
CA PRO A 6 -9.20 10.12 11.16
C PRO A 6 -8.37 9.05 11.88
N ASP A 7 -9.03 8.12 12.56
CA ASP A 7 -8.32 7.08 13.31
C ASP A 7 -8.23 5.75 12.56
N ASP A 8 -8.61 5.71 11.29
CA ASP A 8 -8.42 4.51 10.50
C ASP A 8 -6.94 4.18 10.39
N VAL A 9 -6.62 2.89 10.43
CA VAL A 9 -5.24 2.44 10.25
C VAL A 9 -4.99 2.29 8.76
N VAL A 10 -3.94 2.93 8.29
CA VAL A 10 -3.58 2.93 6.87
C VAL A 10 -2.21 2.29 6.69
N LEU A 11 -2.12 1.34 5.78
CA LEU A 11 -0.85 0.76 5.38
C LEU A 11 -0.43 1.45 4.08
N VAL A 12 0.68 2.17 4.12
CA VAL A 12 1.29 2.71 2.90
C VAL A 12 2.09 1.57 2.30
N ALA A 13 1.78 1.22 1.07
CA ALA A 13 2.36 0.04 0.42
C ALA A 13 2.91 0.40 -0.96
N ILE A 14 4.05 -0.16 -1.28
CA ILE A 14 4.75 0.13 -2.53
C ILE A 14 4.07 -0.52 -3.73
N LEU A 15 4.02 0.22 -4.85
CA LEU A 15 3.64 -0.33 -6.14
C LEU A 15 4.86 -0.36 -7.04
N PRO A 16 5.51 -1.50 -7.18
CA PRO A 16 6.73 -1.58 -8.00
C PRO A 16 6.51 -1.53 -9.50
N GLU A 17 5.32 -1.90 -9.96
CA GLU A 17 5.03 -1.95 -11.40
C GLU A 17 3.72 -1.27 -11.74
N LEU A 18 3.65 -0.74 -12.95
CA LEU A 18 2.42 -0.10 -13.42
C LEU A 18 1.24 -1.07 -13.41
N ARG A 19 1.47 -2.33 -13.70
CA ARG A 19 0.39 -3.30 -13.71
C ARG A 19 -0.23 -3.51 -12.33
N ASP A 20 0.51 -3.30 -11.25
CA ASP A 20 -0.04 -3.48 -9.91
C ASP A 20 -1.14 -2.45 -9.62
N LEU A 21 -1.01 -1.24 -10.15
CA LEU A 21 -2.04 -0.22 -9.99
C LEU A 21 -3.28 -0.59 -10.81
N GLU A 22 -3.08 -1.12 -12.04
CA GLU A 22 -4.20 -1.52 -12.86
C GLU A 22 -4.93 -2.73 -12.26
N ILE A 23 -4.20 -3.65 -11.66
CA ILE A 23 -4.80 -4.79 -10.97
C ILE A 23 -5.66 -4.30 -9.81
N ALA A 24 -5.16 -3.36 -9.01
CA ALA A 24 -5.93 -2.81 -7.90
C ALA A 24 -7.16 -2.07 -8.40
N ARG A 25 -7.02 -1.30 -9.49
CA ARG A 25 -8.12 -0.51 -10.02
C ARG A 25 -9.19 -1.37 -10.69
N VAL A 26 -8.78 -2.31 -11.51
CA VAL A 26 -9.70 -3.09 -12.34
C VAL A 26 -10.12 -4.40 -11.68
N LEU A 27 -9.18 -5.11 -11.08
CA LEU A 27 -9.45 -6.42 -10.51
C LEU A 27 -9.69 -6.39 -9.01
N GLY A 28 -9.36 -5.29 -8.37
CA GLY A 28 -9.68 -5.11 -6.95
C GLY A 28 -8.79 -5.87 -5.98
N TRP A 29 -7.52 -6.08 -6.29
CA TRP A 29 -6.61 -6.69 -5.33
C TRP A 29 -5.18 -6.18 -5.46
N TYR A 30 -4.41 -6.37 -4.39
CA TYR A 30 -3.00 -5.99 -4.32
C TYR A 30 -2.23 -7.16 -3.73
N ARG A 31 -1.03 -7.42 -4.26
CA ARG A 31 -0.22 -8.57 -3.83
C ARG A 31 0.95 -8.14 -2.95
N ILE A 32 1.19 -8.91 -1.89
CA ILE A 32 2.33 -8.68 -1.01
C ILE A 32 3.05 -10.02 -0.82
N PRO A 33 4.32 -10.13 -1.22
CA PRO A 33 5.06 -11.37 -0.99
C PRO A 33 5.11 -11.67 0.51
N LEU A 34 4.80 -12.91 0.90
CA LEU A 34 4.79 -13.26 2.32
C LEU A 34 6.13 -12.96 2.99
N LYS A 35 7.22 -13.25 2.31
CA LYS A 35 8.56 -13.06 2.88
C LYS A 35 8.89 -11.61 3.21
N SER A 36 8.25 -10.65 2.56
CA SER A 36 8.49 -9.23 2.84
C SER A 36 7.28 -8.53 3.43
N ALA A 37 6.25 -9.28 3.80
CA ALA A 37 5.03 -8.68 4.32
C ALA A 37 5.26 -8.00 5.66
N PRO A 38 4.57 -6.90 5.92
CA PRO A 38 4.61 -6.28 7.22
C PRO A 38 3.94 -7.17 8.26
N LYS A 39 4.20 -6.94 9.53
CA LYS A 39 3.65 -7.77 10.60
C LYS A 39 2.13 -7.82 10.59
N MET A 40 1.49 -6.73 10.25
CA MET A 40 0.05 -6.65 10.28
C MET A 40 -0.48 -6.19 8.95
N ILE A 41 -1.32 -7.00 8.32
CA ILE A 41 -1.98 -6.58 7.10
C ILE A 41 -3.45 -6.31 7.34
N ARG A 42 -3.95 -6.54 8.54
CA ARG A 42 -5.34 -6.22 8.85
C ARG A 42 -5.41 -4.73 9.15
N VAL A 43 -5.59 -3.94 8.12
CA VAL A 43 -5.68 -2.49 8.21
C VAL A 43 -6.97 -2.05 7.55
N ASP A 44 -7.35 -0.81 7.72
CA ASP A 44 -8.61 -0.30 7.17
C ASP A 44 -8.45 0.16 5.73
N TRP A 45 -7.29 0.71 5.40
CA TRP A 45 -7.00 1.22 4.06
C TRP A 45 -5.58 0.90 3.63
N ILE A 46 -5.37 0.83 2.32
CA ILE A 46 -4.02 0.81 1.75
C ILE A 46 -3.85 2.09 0.95
N ALA A 47 -2.75 2.79 1.15
CA ALA A 47 -2.38 3.96 0.36
C ALA A 47 -1.18 3.56 -0.48
N PHE A 48 -1.27 3.74 -1.79
CA PHE A 48 -0.27 3.23 -2.71
C PHE A 48 0.85 4.23 -2.97
N TYR A 49 2.08 3.81 -2.70
CA TYR A 49 3.28 4.61 -2.96
C TYR A 49 3.81 4.27 -4.35
N LEU A 50 3.85 5.26 -5.24
CA LEU A 50 4.24 5.06 -6.63
C LEU A 50 5.75 5.19 -6.78
N THR A 51 6.39 4.15 -7.30
CA THR A 51 7.84 4.12 -7.48
C THR A 51 8.25 4.78 -8.79
N ALA A 52 9.54 4.68 -9.11
CA ALA A 52 10.09 5.28 -10.33
C ALA A 52 9.39 4.80 -11.60
N ALA A 53 8.77 3.62 -11.58
CA ALA A 53 8.07 3.09 -12.74
C ALA A 53 6.91 3.96 -13.20
N PHE A 54 6.43 4.87 -12.34
CA PHE A 54 5.25 5.68 -12.63
C PHE A 54 5.53 7.03 -13.28
N GLY A 55 6.74 7.24 -13.76
CA GLY A 55 7.04 8.46 -14.55
C GLY A 55 6.77 9.74 -13.77
N ASP A 56 5.91 10.60 -14.31
CA ASP A 56 5.65 11.89 -13.70
C ASP A 56 4.95 11.80 -12.35
N GLU A 57 4.31 10.68 -12.05
CA GLU A 57 3.64 10.47 -10.76
C GLU A 57 4.51 9.75 -9.74
N LYS A 58 5.75 9.45 -10.09
CA LYS A 58 6.64 8.71 -9.20
C LYS A 58 6.91 9.45 -7.90
N TRP A 59 7.34 8.69 -6.91
CA TRP A 59 7.74 9.22 -5.60
C TRP A 59 6.61 9.97 -4.93
N SER A 60 5.40 9.41 -5.00
CA SER A 60 4.26 10.05 -4.35
C SER A 60 3.17 9.05 -4.01
N ILE A 61 2.29 9.43 -3.10
CA ILE A 61 1.08 8.71 -2.79
C ILE A 61 -0.07 9.51 -3.40
N ARG A 62 -0.83 8.88 -4.29
CA ARG A 62 -1.95 9.55 -4.99
C ARG A 62 -3.26 8.81 -4.84
N TYR A 63 -3.22 7.50 -4.60
CA TYR A 63 -4.41 6.66 -4.56
C TYR A 63 -4.44 5.83 -3.30
N LEU A 64 -5.63 5.59 -2.78
CA LEU A 64 -5.83 4.70 -1.66
C LEU A 64 -7.09 3.89 -1.89
N ALA A 65 -7.25 2.80 -1.18
CA ALA A 65 -8.42 1.95 -1.32
C ALA A 65 -8.76 1.30 0.02
N PRO A 66 -10.04 1.07 0.28
CA PRO A 66 -10.42 0.38 1.52
C PRO A 66 -10.06 -1.09 1.40
N VAL A 67 -9.63 -1.69 2.49
CA VAL A 67 -9.26 -3.10 2.51
C VAL A 67 -10.52 -3.91 2.82
N MET A 68 -10.82 -4.87 1.96
CA MET A 68 -12.01 -5.70 2.09
C MET A 68 -11.69 -7.06 2.72
N GLY A 69 -10.45 -7.49 2.68
CA GLY A 69 -10.04 -8.77 3.23
C GLY A 69 -8.71 -9.21 2.63
N TYR A 70 -8.23 -10.37 3.02
CA TYR A 70 -6.99 -10.90 2.44
C TYR A 70 -6.97 -12.42 2.55
N GLU A 71 -6.16 -13.05 1.70
CA GLU A 71 -5.96 -14.49 1.72
C GLU A 71 -4.54 -14.81 1.27
N LEU A 72 -4.07 -16.00 1.61
CA LEU A 72 -2.74 -16.44 1.24
C LEU A 72 -2.87 -17.32 -0.01
N VAL A 73 -2.14 -16.99 -1.05
CA VAL A 73 -2.18 -17.71 -2.33
C VAL A 73 -0.77 -17.83 -2.90
N SER A 74 -0.60 -18.62 -3.96
CA SER A 74 0.70 -18.69 -4.62
C SER A 74 0.79 -17.61 -5.70
N ARG A 75 2.01 -17.24 -6.07
CA ARG A 75 2.22 -16.29 -7.16
C ARG A 75 1.59 -16.78 -8.46
N GLY A 76 1.70 -18.11 -8.70
CA GLY A 76 1.12 -18.66 -9.92
C GLY A 76 -0.39 -18.51 -10.00
N GLU A 77 -1.08 -18.55 -8.85
CA GLU A 77 -2.50 -18.35 -8.83
C GLU A 77 -2.85 -16.88 -9.12
N LEU A 78 -2.04 -15.93 -8.61
CA LEU A 78 -2.29 -14.52 -8.84
C LEU A 78 -1.97 -14.10 -10.26
N LEU A 79 -0.87 -14.59 -10.80
CA LEU A 79 -0.38 -14.22 -12.12
C LEU A 79 -0.39 -15.43 -13.03
N ALA A 80 -1.59 -15.91 -13.32
CA ALA A 80 -1.78 -17.13 -14.10
C ALA A 80 -1.25 -17.04 -15.53
N ASP A 81 -0.96 -15.84 -16.01
CA ASP A 81 -0.38 -15.64 -17.33
C ASP A 81 1.11 -15.98 -17.38
N ASP A 82 1.71 -16.28 -16.23
CA ASP A 82 3.14 -16.57 -16.15
C ASP A 82 3.37 -17.83 -15.29
N PRO A 83 2.81 -18.97 -15.68
CA PRO A 83 2.84 -20.18 -14.84
C PRO A 83 4.21 -20.81 -14.69
N ASP A 84 5.13 -20.54 -15.61
CA ASP A 84 6.46 -21.12 -15.56
C ASP A 84 7.50 -20.25 -14.87
N HIS A 85 7.05 -19.18 -14.22
CA HIS A 85 7.96 -18.30 -13.51
C HIS A 85 8.65 -19.09 -12.40
N PRO A 86 9.96 -18.85 -12.18
CA PRO A 86 10.71 -19.56 -11.14
C PRO A 86 10.12 -19.47 -9.75
N TYR A 87 9.37 -18.40 -9.47
CA TYR A 87 8.76 -18.19 -8.17
C TYR A 87 7.25 -18.44 -8.18
N ALA A 88 6.75 -19.25 -9.11
CA ALA A 88 5.31 -19.49 -9.22
C ALA A 88 4.70 -20.05 -7.94
N ASP A 89 5.46 -20.83 -7.17
CA ASP A 89 4.96 -21.41 -5.93
C ASP A 89 5.17 -20.54 -4.71
N GLU A 90 5.78 -19.36 -4.88
CA GLU A 90 6.03 -18.49 -3.75
C GLU A 90 4.73 -17.96 -3.17
N PRO A 91 4.57 -17.97 -1.83
CA PRO A 91 3.33 -17.50 -1.22
C PRO A 91 3.22 -15.99 -1.18
N TYR A 92 2.02 -15.50 -1.43
CA TYR A 92 1.71 -14.09 -1.41
C TYR A 92 0.42 -13.86 -0.63
N TYR A 93 0.29 -12.69 -0.03
CA TYR A 93 -1.02 -12.25 0.42
C TYR A 93 -1.71 -11.58 -0.76
N LYS A 94 -2.94 -11.97 -1.00
CA LYS A 94 -3.80 -11.29 -1.97
C LYS A 94 -4.74 -10.44 -1.13
N VAL A 95 -4.56 -9.13 -1.18
CA VAL A 95 -5.36 -8.19 -0.39
C VAL A 95 -6.48 -7.67 -1.28
N ALA A 96 -7.72 -7.99 -0.92
CA ALA A 96 -8.87 -7.49 -1.68
C ALA A 96 -9.13 -6.04 -1.27
N VAL A 97 -9.30 -5.18 -2.26
CA VAL A 97 -9.51 -3.75 -2.03
C VAL A 97 -10.77 -3.29 -2.74
N GLY A 98 -11.41 -2.27 -2.18
CA GLY A 98 -12.56 -1.63 -2.82
C GLY A 98 -12.11 -0.60 -3.84
N PRO A 99 -13.05 0.23 -4.31
CA PRO A 99 -12.73 1.22 -5.34
C PRO A 99 -11.64 2.19 -4.91
N LEU A 100 -10.73 2.51 -5.81
CA LEU A 100 -9.68 3.46 -5.54
C LEU A 100 -10.23 4.86 -5.35
N VAL A 101 -9.66 5.56 -4.38
CA VAL A 101 -9.97 6.96 -4.12
C VAL A 101 -8.70 7.75 -4.40
N GLN A 102 -8.83 8.84 -5.13
CA GLN A 102 -7.69 9.69 -5.43
C GLN A 102 -7.59 10.80 -4.40
N LEU A 103 -6.39 11.01 -3.87
CA LEU A 103 -6.17 12.09 -2.92
C LEU A 103 -6.27 13.43 -3.65
N THR A 104 -6.90 14.41 -3.00
CA THR A 104 -6.98 15.75 -3.56
C THR A 104 -5.59 16.36 -3.71
N HIS A 105 -4.72 16.09 -2.72
CA HIS A 105 -3.35 16.57 -2.76
C HIS A 105 -2.41 15.38 -2.66
N PRO A 106 -1.67 15.07 -3.73
CA PRO A 106 -0.68 14.00 -3.68
C PRO A 106 0.35 14.26 -2.59
N ILE A 107 0.86 13.20 -1.98
CA ILE A 107 1.87 13.32 -0.93
C ILE A 107 3.21 12.92 -1.53
N PRO A 108 4.13 13.87 -1.75
CA PRO A 108 5.41 13.54 -2.36
C PRO A 108 6.41 12.98 -1.37
N ALA A 109 7.38 12.21 -1.88
CA ALA A 109 8.51 11.74 -1.10
C ALA A 109 9.71 12.55 -1.58
N ARG A 110 10.00 13.67 -0.91
CA ARG A 110 11.05 14.56 -1.36
C ARG A 110 12.45 14.06 -1.08
N ARG A 111 12.66 13.46 0.09
CA ARG A 111 13.96 12.94 0.45
C ARG A 111 13.94 11.44 0.73
N TRP A 112 12.98 10.98 1.51
CA TRP A 112 12.88 9.57 1.88
C TRP A 112 12.03 8.86 0.84
N ARG A 113 12.67 8.25 -0.13
CA ARG A 113 12.00 7.62 -1.26
C ARG A 113 12.00 6.09 -1.23
N ARG A 114 12.85 5.50 -0.39
CA ARG A 114 12.93 4.04 -0.32
C ARG A 114 11.96 3.52 0.73
N ILE A 115 10.71 3.45 0.37
CA ILE A 115 9.64 3.01 1.24
C ILE A 115 9.15 1.68 0.74
N THR A 116 9.02 0.69 1.63
CA THR A 116 8.38 -0.58 1.28
C THR A 116 7.00 -0.62 1.92
N PHE A 117 6.93 -0.52 3.23
CA PHE A 117 5.66 -0.48 3.95
C PHE A 117 5.79 0.48 5.13
N LEU A 118 4.70 1.17 5.41
CA LEU A 118 4.69 2.17 6.46
C LEU A 118 3.27 2.26 7.02
N TYR A 119 3.11 2.21 8.34
CA TYR A 119 1.80 2.40 8.95
C TYR A 119 1.57 3.86 9.26
N THR A 120 0.36 4.32 9.04
CA THR A 120 -0.05 5.67 9.40
C THR A 120 -1.54 5.67 9.77
N THR A 121 -2.12 6.83 9.95
CA THR A 121 -3.53 6.97 10.28
C THR A 121 -4.21 7.89 9.27
N GLY A 122 -5.55 7.83 9.22
CA GLY A 122 -6.31 8.62 8.26
C GLY A 122 -6.06 10.12 8.40
N ASP A 123 -6.00 10.63 9.63
CA ASP A 123 -5.78 12.06 9.84
C ASP A 123 -4.39 12.47 9.36
N LYS A 124 -3.36 11.66 9.58
CA LYS A 124 -2.02 11.99 9.11
C LYS A 124 -1.97 11.94 7.59
N LEU A 125 -2.63 10.96 7.00
CA LEU A 125 -2.65 10.85 5.54
C LEU A 125 -3.28 12.08 4.90
N LEU A 126 -4.38 12.56 5.45
CA LEU A 126 -5.07 13.72 4.89
C LEU A 126 -4.32 15.03 5.11
N ALA A 127 -3.50 15.13 6.14
CA ALA A 127 -2.78 16.35 6.47
C ALA A 127 -1.36 16.41 5.92
N ALA A 128 -0.78 15.28 5.54
CA ALA A 128 0.63 15.23 5.18
C ALA A 128 0.94 15.98 3.89
N ARG A 129 2.08 16.64 3.86
CA ARG A 129 2.59 17.31 2.68
C ARG A 129 3.86 16.63 2.18
N ASP A 130 4.36 15.66 2.93
CA ASP A 130 5.51 14.85 2.54
C ASP A 130 5.38 13.50 3.25
N VAL A 131 5.87 12.45 2.61
CA VAL A 131 5.79 11.09 3.15
C VAL A 131 6.41 10.99 4.54
N LYS A 132 7.44 11.76 4.82
CA LYS A 132 8.10 11.74 6.11
C LYS A 132 7.14 12.07 7.26
N GLU A 133 6.11 12.84 7.00
CA GLU A 133 5.13 13.25 8.03
C GLU A 133 4.16 12.13 8.37
N LEU A 134 4.16 11.04 7.62
CA LEU A 134 3.26 9.93 7.87
C LEU A 134 3.77 9.00 8.97
N THR A 135 5.03 9.05 9.32
CA THR A 135 5.58 8.13 10.31
C THR A 135 4.97 8.38 11.67
N LEU A 136 4.64 7.29 12.36
CA LEU A 136 4.11 7.39 13.70
C LEU A 136 5.28 7.52 14.67
N LYS A 137 5.22 8.52 15.52
CA LYS A 137 6.29 8.70 16.46
C LYS A 137 6.11 7.69 17.57
N ARG A 138 7.19 6.93 17.76
CA ARG A 138 7.05 5.99 18.81
C ARG A 138 7.56 6.54 20.04
N SER A 139 8.29 7.50 19.98
CA SER A 139 8.87 7.87 21.09
C SER A 139 8.10 8.20 22.12
N SER A 140 7.51 9.18 22.02
CA SER A 140 6.96 9.60 23.18
C SER A 140 6.15 8.54 23.55
N ALA A 141 5.55 8.09 22.69
CA ALA A 141 4.64 7.16 22.98
C ALA A 141 5.30 6.06 23.43
N ASN A 142 6.21 5.74 22.89
CA ASN A 142 6.74 4.63 23.20
C ASN A 142 7.66 4.80 24.04
N ALA A 143 8.09 5.87 23.98
CA ALA A 143 9.12 6.00 24.79
C ALA A 143 8.59 5.73 26.01
N VAL A 144 7.69 5.90 26.05
CA VAL A 144 7.18 5.70 27.11
C VAL A 144 6.92 4.54 27.35
N ARG A 145 7.08 4.15 27.02
CA ARG A 145 6.76 3.19 27.08
C ARG A 145 7.08 2.64 27.80
#